data_3052924cec7c71e994eba46de2a17b47
#
_entry.id   3052924cec7c71e994eba46de2a17b47
#
_cell.length_a   1.000
_cell.length_b   1.000
_cell.length_c   1.000
_cell.angle_alpha   90.00
_cell.angle_beta   90.00
_cell.angle_gamma   90.00
#
_symmetry.space_group_name_H-M   'P 1'
#
loop_
_entity.id
_entity.type
_entity.pdbx_description
1 polymer ?
#
loop_
_entity_poly.entity_id
_entity_poly.type
_entity_poly.pdbx_seq_one_letter_code
_entity_poly.pdbx_strand_id
1 'polypeptide(L)'
;MKQCFFAVDLGATSGRTILGSFTSNGLDMEEVNRFPNHLIETGGHFYWDIYELYRHIIEGLKLASRKEDVEITSIGIDTWGVDFVCVGKDGGFLRQPYAYRDPHTTGAPNAFFTRVPRNRVYECTGIQVMNFNSLFQLDTLRRNNDSALAVTDKLLFIPDALSYMLTGEMVTEYTIASTAQLVNAHTRKLETALLQELGLVQENFGRFVYPGERVGVLTEEVRRMTGLGAIPVIAVAGHDTASA
;
A
#
# COMPACT_ATOMS: atom_id res chain seq x y z
N MET A 1 3.99 24.51 20.82
CA MET A 1 4.22 23.15 20.29
C MET A 1 4.67 23.29 18.85
N LYS A 2 5.68 22.51 18.46
CA LYS A 2 6.22 22.42 17.11
C LYS A 2 5.29 21.57 16.25
N GLN A 3 4.73 22.12 15.19
CA GLN A 3 3.90 21.35 14.24
C GLN A 3 4.77 20.37 13.45
N CYS A 4 4.42 19.10 13.51
CA CYS A 4 5.15 18.01 12.88
C CYS A 4 4.25 17.17 11.99
N PHE A 5 4.85 16.61 10.95
CA PHE A 5 4.27 15.59 10.10
C PHE A 5 4.88 14.24 10.48
N PHE A 6 4.07 13.21 10.61
CA PHE A 6 4.56 11.85 10.86
C PHE A 6 4.59 11.08 9.56
N ALA A 7 5.79 10.75 9.10
CA ALA A 7 6.02 9.98 7.90
C ALA A 7 6.37 8.53 8.23
N VAL A 8 5.82 7.60 7.46
CA VAL A 8 6.12 6.17 7.49
C VAL A 8 6.70 5.80 6.15
N ASP A 9 7.97 5.45 6.13
CA ASP A 9 8.73 5.06 4.93
C ASP A 9 9.12 3.58 5.05
N LEU A 10 8.48 2.74 4.23
CA LEU A 10 8.62 1.30 4.24
C LEU A 10 9.29 0.79 2.96
N GLY A 11 10.56 0.45 3.07
CA GLY A 11 11.26 -0.25 2.01
C GLY A 11 11.15 -1.78 2.12
N ALA A 12 11.64 -2.48 1.11
CA ALA A 12 11.58 -3.94 1.02
C ALA A 12 12.48 -4.68 2.05
N THR A 13 13.36 -3.98 2.76
CA THR A 13 14.30 -4.59 3.75
C THR A 13 14.22 -3.94 5.12
N SER A 14 13.75 -2.72 5.20
CA SER A 14 13.60 -1.98 6.46
C SER A 14 12.51 -0.93 6.34
N GLY A 15 11.92 -0.57 7.47
CA GLY A 15 11.03 0.56 7.60
C GLY A 15 11.52 1.54 8.64
N ARG A 16 11.03 2.76 8.56
CA ARG A 16 11.28 3.81 9.55
C ARG A 16 10.07 4.72 9.70
N THR A 17 9.95 5.33 10.86
CA THR A 17 9.04 6.44 11.06
C THR A 17 9.82 7.71 11.40
N ILE A 18 9.33 8.84 10.90
CA ILE A 18 10.05 10.11 10.91
C ILE A 18 9.08 11.20 11.36
N LEU A 19 9.54 12.11 12.22
CA LEU A 19 8.90 13.39 12.45
C LEU A 19 9.58 14.46 11.60
N GLY A 20 8.85 15.02 10.67
CA GLY A 20 9.27 16.17 9.87
C GLY A 20 8.61 17.46 10.35
N SER A 21 9.32 18.57 10.33
CA SER A 21 8.77 19.89 10.63
C SER A 21 9.46 20.99 9.83
N PHE A 22 8.71 22.01 9.46
CA PHE A 22 9.30 23.20 8.87
C PHE A 22 9.79 24.17 9.94
N THR A 23 11.01 24.67 9.76
CA THR A 23 11.65 25.69 10.58
C THR A 23 12.06 26.87 9.70
N SER A 24 12.55 27.96 10.30
CA SER A 24 13.14 29.08 9.55
C SER A 24 14.33 28.68 8.66
N ASN A 25 14.98 27.56 8.98
CA ASN A 25 16.16 27.06 8.30
C ASN A 25 15.84 25.94 7.27
N GLY A 26 14.55 25.61 7.08
CA GLY A 26 14.09 24.58 6.14
C GLY A 26 13.41 23.41 6.84
N LEU A 27 13.48 22.23 6.24
CA LEU A 27 12.92 21.00 6.76
C LEU A 27 13.87 20.37 7.78
N ASP A 28 13.34 20.15 8.99
CA ASP A 28 14.02 19.39 10.05
C ASP A 28 13.36 18.02 10.16
N MET A 29 14.16 16.95 10.19
CA MET A 29 13.70 15.57 10.22
C MET A 29 14.36 14.80 11.37
N GLU A 30 13.54 14.07 12.13
CA GLU A 30 13.98 13.21 13.23
C GLU A 30 13.44 11.80 13.02
N GLU A 31 14.34 10.82 12.92
CA GLU A 31 13.95 9.40 12.89
C GLU A 31 13.45 8.99 14.29
N VAL A 32 12.20 8.52 14.35
CA VAL A 32 11.54 8.12 15.61
C VAL A 32 11.88 6.67 15.95
N ASN A 33 11.75 5.77 14.96
CA ASN A 33 12.18 4.38 15.07
C ASN A 33 12.56 3.84 13.68
N ARG A 34 13.37 2.79 13.70
CA ARG A 34 13.77 2.00 12.53
C ARG A 34 13.64 0.52 12.87
N PHE A 35 13.18 -0.26 11.90
CA PHE A 35 12.95 -1.69 12.08
C PHE A 35 13.24 -2.46 10.78
N PRO A 36 13.61 -3.74 10.88
CA PRO A 36 13.75 -4.60 9.72
C PRO A 36 12.36 -4.94 9.15
N ASN A 37 12.30 -5.15 7.84
CA ASN A 37 11.13 -5.71 7.18
C ASN A 37 11.48 -7.12 6.71
N HIS A 38 11.03 -8.11 7.45
CA HIS A 38 11.34 -9.51 7.21
C HIS A 38 10.25 -10.18 6.37
N LEU A 39 10.70 -11.06 5.47
CA LEU A 39 9.79 -11.96 4.77
C LEU A 39 9.46 -13.17 5.66
N ILE A 40 8.20 -13.57 5.64
CA ILE A 40 7.75 -14.85 6.17
C ILE A 40 7.90 -15.87 5.05
N GLU A 41 8.73 -16.89 5.25
CA GLU A 41 8.87 -18.01 4.33
C GLU A 41 8.11 -19.21 4.89
N THR A 42 7.09 -19.67 4.18
CA THR A 42 6.30 -20.83 4.56
C THR A 42 5.59 -21.44 3.35
N GLY A 43 5.47 -22.78 3.32
CA GLY A 43 4.79 -23.49 2.24
C GLY A 43 5.40 -23.28 0.85
N GLY A 44 6.69 -22.90 0.78
CA GLY A 44 7.37 -22.58 -0.49
C GLY A 44 7.08 -21.19 -1.03
N HIS A 45 6.50 -20.33 -0.24
CA HIS A 45 6.12 -18.96 -0.59
C HIS A 45 6.72 -17.92 0.36
N PHE A 46 6.83 -16.68 -0.14
CA PHE A 46 7.26 -15.53 0.61
C PHE A 46 6.11 -14.55 0.80
N TYR A 47 5.92 -14.12 2.06
CA TYR A 47 4.87 -13.18 2.45
C TYR A 47 5.45 -11.99 3.21
N TRP A 48 4.78 -10.85 3.13
CA TRP A 48 5.01 -9.74 4.04
C TRP A 48 4.17 -9.95 5.32
N ASP A 49 4.73 -9.61 6.47
CA ASP A 49 3.96 -9.55 7.71
C ASP A 49 3.32 -8.16 7.86
N ILE A 50 2.13 -7.98 7.29
CA ILE A 50 1.41 -6.70 7.32
C ILE A 50 1.06 -6.26 8.76
N TYR A 51 0.82 -7.21 9.66
CA TYR A 51 0.51 -6.90 11.05
C TYR A 51 1.74 -6.47 11.84
N GLU A 52 2.91 -7.02 11.53
CA GLU A 52 4.17 -6.58 12.12
C GLU A 52 4.53 -5.16 11.68
N LEU A 53 4.33 -4.85 10.39
CA LEU A 53 4.49 -3.48 9.89
C LEU A 53 3.55 -2.50 10.61
N TYR A 54 2.28 -2.86 10.76
CA TYR A 54 1.33 -2.06 11.52
C TYR A 54 1.76 -1.88 12.98
N ARG A 55 2.23 -2.94 13.65
CA ARG A 55 2.75 -2.88 15.02
C ARG A 55 3.87 -1.84 15.16
N HIS A 56 4.81 -1.83 14.21
CA HIS A 56 5.90 -0.86 14.20
C HIS A 56 5.43 0.58 13.97
N ILE A 57 4.42 0.79 13.14
CA ILE A 57 3.81 2.11 12.94
C ILE A 57 3.17 2.59 14.25
N ILE A 58 2.39 1.73 14.93
CA ILE A 58 1.77 2.05 16.21
C ILE A 58 2.84 2.37 17.27
N GLU A 59 3.94 1.63 17.30
CA GLU A 59 5.07 1.92 18.20
C GLU A 59 5.70 3.29 17.91
N GLY A 60 5.95 3.61 16.63
CA GLY A 60 6.44 4.93 16.23
C GLY A 60 5.50 6.06 16.64
N LEU A 61 4.19 5.89 16.45
CA LEU A 61 3.19 6.87 16.89
C LEU A 61 3.18 7.05 18.42
N LYS A 62 3.32 5.97 19.19
CA LYS A 62 3.46 6.03 20.66
C LYS A 62 4.72 6.76 21.11
N LEU A 63 5.84 6.53 20.44
CA LEU A 63 7.08 7.24 20.73
C LEU A 63 6.96 8.73 20.41
N ALA A 64 6.38 9.06 19.27
CA ALA A 64 6.16 10.43 18.84
C ALA A 64 5.17 11.18 19.77
N SER A 65 4.10 10.52 20.25
CA SER A 65 3.11 11.14 21.15
C SER A 65 3.65 11.51 22.54
N ARG A 66 4.78 10.91 22.95
CA ARG A 66 5.44 11.19 24.24
C ARG A 66 6.46 12.32 24.19
N LYS A 67 6.74 12.85 22.98
CA LYS A 67 7.69 13.95 22.84
C LYS A 67 7.04 15.24 23.34
N GLU A 68 7.76 15.95 24.19
CA GLU A 68 7.35 17.28 24.65
C GLU A 68 7.43 18.26 23.47
N ASP A 69 6.54 19.24 23.46
CA ASP A 69 6.47 20.31 22.46
C ASP A 69 6.24 19.89 20.99
N VAL A 70 5.79 18.65 20.74
CA VAL A 70 5.42 18.14 19.41
C VAL A 70 3.90 18.07 19.26
N GLU A 71 3.39 18.61 18.16
CA GLU A 71 2.01 18.46 17.73
C GLU A 71 2.01 17.78 16.35
N ILE A 72 1.56 16.52 16.28
CA ILE A 72 1.44 15.80 15.01
C ILE A 72 0.20 16.29 14.28
N THR A 73 0.37 16.89 13.11
CA THR A 73 -0.70 17.49 12.31
C THR A 73 -1.24 16.56 11.23
N SER A 74 -0.42 15.63 10.74
CA SER A 74 -0.84 14.61 9.77
C SER A 74 0.11 13.41 9.75
N ILE A 75 -0.38 12.32 9.15
CA ILE A 75 0.36 11.07 8.95
C ILE A 75 0.36 10.77 7.45
N GLY A 76 1.50 10.39 6.89
CA GLY A 76 1.65 9.91 5.51
C GLY A 76 2.40 8.57 5.50
N ILE A 77 2.05 7.68 4.56
CA ILE A 77 2.65 6.35 4.42
C ILE A 77 3.03 6.12 2.97
N ASP A 78 4.27 5.76 2.73
CA ASP A 78 4.75 5.23 1.45
C ASP A 78 5.41 3.87 1.64
N THR A 79 5.39 3.06 0.59
CA THR A 79 5.93 1.71 0.59
C THR A 79 6.49 1.33 -0.78
N TRP A 80 7.09 0.12 -0.86
CA TRP A 80 7.38 -0.50 -2.16
C TRP A 80 6.10 -0.75 -2.96
N GLY A 81 6.22 -0.87 -4.28
CA GLY A 81 5.10 -1.05 -5.21
C GLY A 81 4.56 -2.47 -5.32
N VAL A 82 3.55 -2.64 -6.12
CA VAL A 82 2.95 -3.83 -6.73
C VAL A 82 2.22 -4.81 -5.81
N ASP A 83 2.55 -4.89 -4.52
CA ASP A 83 1.95 -5.85 -3.60
C ASP A 83 0.64 -5.35 -3.00
N PHE A 84 -0.25 -6.26 -2.68
CA PHE A 84 -1.61 -5.94 -2.23
C PHE A 84 -2.13 -6.97 -1.22
N VAL A 85 -3.14 -6.55 -0.48
CA VAL A 85 -3.89 -7.37 0.49
C VAL A 85 -5.28 -7.67 -0.07
N CYS A 86 -5.73 -8.90 0.09
CA CYS A 86 -7.09 -9.33 -0.15
C CYS A 86 -7.95 -9.10 1.10
N VAL A 87 -9.03 -8.33 0.99
CA VAL A 87 -9.94 -7.98 2.09
C VAL A 87 -11.29 -8.64 1.87
N GLY A 88 -11.81 -9.31 2.89
CA GLY A 88 -13.14 -9.91 2.88
C GLY A 88 -14.27 -8.89 3.10
N LYS A 89 -15.51 -9.31 2.91
CA LYS A 89 -16.71 -8.48 3.12
C LYS A 89 -16.88 -7.98 4.56
N ASP A 90 -16.26 -8.67 5.50
CA ASP A 90 -16.22 -8.29 6.93
C ASP A 90 -15.13 -7.26 7.26
N GLY A 91 -14.34 -6.85 6.25
CA GLY A 91 -13.19 -5.94 6.40
C GLY A 91 -11.91 -6.62 6.89
N GLY A 92 -11.93 -7.93 7.14
CA GLY A 92 -10.77 -8.69 7.59
C GLY A 92 -9.81 -9.02 6.42
N PHE A 93 -8.50 -9.06 6.70
CA PHE A 93 -7.52 -9.53 5.74
C PHE A 93 -7.59 -11.05 5.62
N LEU A 94 -7.77 -11.54 4.39
CA LEU A 94 -7.99 -12.97 4.13
C LEU A 94 -6.72 -13.81 4.27
N ARG A 95 -5.55 -13.17 4.07
CA ARG A 95 -4.23 -13.75 4.31
C ARG A 95 -3.16 -12.66 4.32
N GLN A 96 -1.93 -13.04 4.69
CA GLN A 96 -0.75 -12.19 4.49
C GLN A 96 -0.50 -11.95 2.99
N PRO A 97 -0.12 -10.72 2.57
CA PRO A 97 0.18 -10.43 1.18
C PRO A 97 1.41 -11.19 0.69
N TYR A 98 1.36 -11.73 -0.52
CA TYR A 98 2.55 -12.23 -1.17
C TYR A 98 3.59 -11.12 -1.32
N ALA A 99 4.85 -11.48 -1.15
CA ALA A 99 5.93 -10.57 -1.49
C ALA A 99 6.20 -10.64 -3.01
N TYR A 100 6.51 -9.50 -3.62
CA TYR A 100 6.83 -9.45 -5.06
C TYR A 100 8.03 -10.33 -5.45
N ARG A 101 8.84 -10.74 -4.46
CA ARG A 101 9.96 -11.68 -4.64
C ARG A 101 9.56 -13.15 -4.65
N ASP A 102 8.28 -13.43 -4.40
CA ASP A 102 7.76 -14.81 -4.44
C ASP A 102 7.80 -15.37 -5.87
N PRO A 103 8.22 -16.62 -6.04
CA PRO A 103 8.34 -17.22 -7.37
C PRO A 103 6.99 -17.57 -8.03
N HIS A 104 5.83 -17.37 -7.36
CA HIS A 104 4.52 -17.75 -7.91
C HIS A 104 4.18 -17.09 -9.24
N THR A 105 4.79 -15.95 -9.55
CA THR A 105 4.60 -15.22 -10.81
C THR A 105 5.60 -15.61 -11.91
N THR A 106 6.43 -16.63 -11.67
CA THR A 106 7.38 -17.10 -12.70
C THR A 106 6.64 -17.52 -13.96
N GLY A 107 6.99 -16.91 -15.11
CA GLY A 107 6.33 -17.16 -16.40
C GLY A 107 4.94 -16.51 -16.57
N ALA A 108 4.41 -15.82 -15.54
CA ALA A 108 3.08 -15.22 -15.59
C ALA A 108 2.88 -14.21 -16.75
N PRO A 109 3.82 -13.32 -17.10
CA PRO A 109 3.65 -12.45 -18.25
C PRO A 109 3.43 -13.22 -19.56
N ASN A 110 4.19 -14.27 -19.79
CA ASN A 110 4.03 -15.07 -21.02
C ASN A 110 2.64 -15.73 -21.08
N ALA A 111 2.15 -16.27 -19.97
CA ALA A 111 0.82 -16.85 -19.88
C ALA A 111 -0.29 -15.81 -20.09
N PHE A 112 -0.14 -14.61 -19.52
CA PHE A 112 -1.11 -13.52 -19.71
C PHE A 112 -1.15 -13.03 -21.16
N PHE A 113 0.00 -12.86 -21.79
CA PHE A 113 0.12 -12.34 -23.15
C PHE A 113 -0.35 -13.31 -24.25
N THR A 114 -0.71 -14.53 -23.91
CA THR A 114 -1.45 -15.43 -24.84
C THR A 114 -2.91 -14.96 -25.06
N ARG A 115 -3.47 -14.16 -24.13
CA ARG A 115 -4.84 -13.65 -24.18
C ARG A 115 -4.91 -12.17 -24.51
N VAL A 116 -3.99 -11.38 -23.97
CA VAL A 116 -3.94 -9.93 -24.18
C VAL A 116 -2.59 -9.54 -24.80
N PRO A 117 -2.55 -8.91 -25.98
CA PRO A 117 -1.31 -8.51 -26.60
C PRO A 117 -0.45 -7.60 -25.71
N ARG A 118 0.85 -7.88 -25.62
CA ARG A 118 1.80 -7.14 -24.77
C ARG A 118 1.83 -5.64 -25.07
N ASN A 119 1.82 -5.28 -26.38
CA ASN A 119 1.83 -3.88 -26.81
C ASN A 119 0.58 -3.13 -26.31
N ARG A 120 -0.60 -3.76 -26.35
CA ARG A 120 -1.83 -3.17 -25.85
C ARG A 120 -1.76 -2.85 -24.35
N VAL A 121 -1.20 -3.77 -23.54
CA VAL A 121 -1.02 -3.53 -22.10
C VAL A 121 -0.06 -2.36 -21.89
N TYR A 122 1.04 -2.32 -22.60
CA TYR A 122 2.02 -1.23 -22.47
C TYR A 122 1.47 0.11 -22.96
N GLU A 123 0.79 0.15 -24.10
CA GLU A 123 0.18 1.36 -24.66
C GLU A 123 -0.84 1.99 -23.72
N CYS A 124 -1.59 1.19 -23.01
CA CYS A 124 -2.59 1.72 -22.07
C CYS A 124 -1.99 2.09 -20.69
N THR A 125 -1.01 1.34 -20.18
CA THR A 125 -0.51 1.55 -18.81
C THR A 125 0.80 2.33 -18.74
N GLY A 126 1.64 2.28 -19.79
CA GLY A 126 2.96 2.90 -19.82
C GLY A 126 4.00 2.24 -18.89
N ILE A 127 3.64 1.12 -18.25
CA ILE A 127 4.46 0.48 -17.21
C ILE A 127 5.32 -0.63 -17.79
N GLN A 128 6.60 -0.67 -17.41
CA GLN A 128 7.51 -1.75 -17.76
C GLN A 128 6.96 -3.10 -17.28
N VAL A 129 7.02 -4.09 -18.17
CA VAL A 129 6.58 -5.45 -17.84
C VAL A 129 7.62 -6.13 -16.95
N MET A 130 7.22 -6.36 -15.70
CA MET A 130 7.95 -7.16 -14.73
C MET A 130 7.03 -8.30 -14.27
N ASN A 131 7.56 -9.49 -14.05
CA ASN A 131 6.74 -10.66 -13.66
C ASN A 131 5.96 -10.44 -12.37
N PHE A 132 6.45 -9.61 -11.48
CA PHE A 132 5.85 -9.29 -10.18
C PHE A 132 4.81 -8.15 -10.20
N ASN A 133 4.55 -7.48 -11.33
CA ASN A 133 3.50 -6.46 -11.37
C ASN A 133 2.16 -7.07 -10.93
N SER A 134 1.34 -6.30 -10.23
CA SER A 134 0.07 -6.79 -9.65
C SER A 134 -0.84 -7.45 -10.67
N LEU A 135 -0.84 -6.96 -11.93
CA LEU A 135 -1.54 -7.58 -13.05
C LEU A 135 -1.22 -9.08 -13.16
N PHE A 136 0.05 -9.46 -13.09
CA PHE A 136 0.49 -10.84 -13.25
C PHE A 136 0.35 -11.64 -11.97
N GLN A 137 0.46 -11.02 -10.79
CA GLN A 137 0.14 -11.63 -9.52
C GLN A 137 -1.35 -12.05 -9.50
N LEU A 138 -2.26 -11.12 -9.78
CA LEU A 138 -3.71 -11.36 -9.83
C LEU A 138 -4.09 -12.42 -10.87
N ASP A 139 -3.50 -12.36 -12.07
CA ASP A 139 -3.72 -13.39 -13.10
C ASP A 139 -3.28 -14.77 -12.64
N THR A 140 -2.15 -14.86 -11.96
CA THR A 140 -1.65 -16.13 -11.42
C THR A 140 -2.58 -16.67 -10.34
N LEU A 141 -3.01 -15.84 -9.41
CA LEU A 141 -3.96 -16.24 -8.35
C LEU A 141 -5.29 -16.72 -8.96
N ARG A 142 -5.81 -15.99 -9.95
CA ARG A 142 -7.04 -16.37 -10.67
C ARG A 142 -6.90 -17.71 -11.37
N ARG A 143 -5.82 -17.93 -12.14
CA ARG A 143 -5.58 -19.19 -12.87
C ARG A 143 -5.41 -20.39 -11.93
N ASN A 144 -4.87 -20.15 -10.74
CA ASN A 144 -4.68 -21.17 -9.72
C ASN A 144 -5.92 -21.38 -8.83
N ASN A 145 -7.05 -20.72 -9.13
CA ASN A 145 -8.27 -20.77 -8.32
C ASN A 145 -8.01 -20.43 -6.84
N ASP A 146 -7.22 -19.40 -6.61
CA ASP A 146 -6.84 -18.98 -5.27
C ASP A 146 -8.06 -18.65 -4.40
N SER A 147 -8.14 -19.31 -3.24
CA SER A 147 -9.31 -19.22 -2.37
C SER A 147 -9.50 -17.85 -1.73
N ALA A 148 -8.42 -17.11 -1.44
CA ALA A 148 -8.52 -15.77 -0.89
C ALA A 148 -9.02 -14.81 -1.98
N LEU A 149 -8.47 -14.86 -3.20
CA LEU A 149 -8.94 -14.05 -4.30
C LEU A 149 -10.43 -14.33 -4.64
N ALA A 150 -10.86 -15.57 -4.56
CA ALA A 150 -12.24 -15.99 -4.88
C ALA A 150 -13.30 -15.35 -3.97
N VAL A 151 -12.95 -14.99 -2.72
CA VAL A 151 -13.88 -14.38 -1.75
C VAL A 151 -13.50 -12.93 -1.42
N THR A 152 -12.57 -12.35 -2.17
CA THR A 152 -12.12 -10.96 -2.00
C THR A 152 -13.24 -9.98 -2.35
N ASP A 153 -13.53 -9.06 -1.45
CA ASP A 153 -14.38 -7.90 -1.68
C ASP A 153 -13.56 -6.71 -2.18
N LYS A 154 -12.45 -6.41 -1.48
CA LYS A 154 -11.53 -5.32 -1.81
C LYS A 154 -10.08 -5.78 -1.95
N LEU A 155 -9.37 -5.11 -2.83
CA LEU A 155 -7.92 -5.19 -2.99
C LEU A 155 -7.32 -3.86 -2.53
N LEU A 156 -6.42 -3.89 -1.55
CA LEU A 156 -5.73 -2.71 -1.05
C LEU A 156 -4.23 -2.88 -1.28
N PHE A 157 -3.58 -1.91 -1.91
CA PHE A 157 -2.11 -1.89 -1.98
C PHE A 157 -1.53 -1.70 -0.57
N ILE A 158 -0.27 -2.05 -0.36
CA ILE A 158 0.31 -2.07 0.98
C ILE A 158 0.13 -0.75 1.75
N PRO A 159 0.42 0.45 1.20
CA PRO A 159 0.21 1.70 1.93
C PRO A 159 -1.27 2.00 2.18
N ASP A 160 -2.15 1.60 1.25
CA ASP A 160 -3.60 1.73 1.40
C ASP A 160 -4.13 0.80 2.50
N ALA A 161 -3.61 -0.44 2.58
CA ALA A 161 -3.96 -1.40 3.63
C ALA A 161 -3.52 -0.91 5.02
N LEU A 162 -2.32 -0.35 5.15
CA LEU A 162 -1.84 0.24 6.40
C LEU A 162 -2.65 1.49 6.79
N SER A 163 -3.00 2.33 5.80
CA SER A 163 -3.89 3.48 6.01
C SER A 163 -5.28 3.04 6.45
N TYR A 164 -5.82 1.96 5.86
CA TYR A 164 -7.08 1.34 6.29
C TYR A 164 -7.03 0.86 7.75
N MET A 165 -5.95 0.19 8.16
CA MET A 165 -5.77 -0.25 9.56
C MET A 165 -5.73 0.93 10.54
N LEU A 166 -5.26 2.11 10.10
CA LEU A 166 -5.24 3.32 10.93
C LEU A 166 -6.57 4.08 10.96
N THR A 167 -7.33 4.06 9.85
CA THR A 167 -8.47 4.97 9.63
C THR A 167 -9.82 4.27 9.47
N GLY A 168 -9.83 2.99 9.09
CA GLY A 168 -11.04 2.29 8.67
C GLY A 168 -11.50 2.64 7.25
N GLU A 169 -10.79 3.50 6.51
CA GLU A 169 -11.17 3.96 5.18
C GLU A 169 -10.42 3.19 4.09
N MET A 170 -11.15 2.57 3.17
CA MET A 170 -10.57 1.83 2.04
C MET A 170 -10.41 2.75 0.83
N VAL A 171 -9.17 3.05 0.50
CA VAL A 171 -8.79 3.90 -0.63
C VAL A 171 -7.88 3.16 -1.61
N THR A 172 -7.64 3.76 -2.75
CA THR A 172 -6.64 3.36 -3.74
C THR A 172 -5.87 4.62 -4.12
N GLU A 173 -4.65 4.76 -3.61
CA GLU A 173 -3.81 5.90 -3.95
C GLU A 173 -3.21 5.72 -5.35
N TYR A 174 -3.24 6.80 -6.14
CA TYR A 174 -2.92 6.77 -7.56
C TYR A 174 -1.49 6.31 -7.87
N THR A 175 -0.48 6.78 -7.14
CA THR A 175 0.93 6.50 -7.48
C THR A 175 1.28 5.05 -7.19
N ILE A 176 0.80 4.48 -6.07
CA ILE A 176 0.98 3.06 -5.78
C ILE A 176 0.19 2.20 -6.78
N ALA A 177 -1.06 2.58 -7.10
CA ALA A 177 -1.87 1.87 -8.08
C ALA A 177 -1.25 1.87 -9.48
N SER A 178 -0.51 2.93 -9.85
CA SER A 178 0.17 3.00 -11.15
C SER A 178 1.22 1.90 -11.32
N THR A 179 1.84 1.41 -10.24
CA THR A 179 2.83 0.32 -10.28
C THR A 179 2.22 -1.02 -10.67
N ALA A 180 0.92 -1.17 -10.46
CA ALA A 180 0.19 -2.43 -10.64
C ALA A 180 0.06 -2.89 -12.09
N GLN A 181 0.32 -2.02 -13.07
CA GLN A 181 0.03 -2.23 -14.50
C GLN A 181 -1.48 -2.45 -14.76
N LEU A 182 -2.32 -1.77 -13.95
CA LEU A 182 -3.79 -1.80 -14.03
C LEU A 182 -4.41 -0.43 -14.30
N VAL A 183 -3.61 0.64 -14.17
CA VAL A 183 -4.07 2.02 -14.37
C VAL A 183 -3.77 2.46 -15.79
N ASN A 184 -4.76 3.00 -16.48
CA ASN A 184 -4.59 3.62 -17.79
C ASN A 184 -3.90 4.99 -17.61
N ALA A 185 -2.72 5.15 -18.22
CA ALA A 185 -1.89 6.35 -18.08
C ALA A 185 -2.53 7.63 -18.66
N HIS A 186 -3.44 7.48 -19.63
CA HIS A 186 -4.12 8.60 -20.28
C HIS A 186 -5.34 9.08 -19.48
N THR A 187 -6.15 8.14 -19.01
CA THR A 187 -7.37 8.45 -18.25
C THR A 187 -7.15 8.59 -16.76
N ARG A 188 -6.00 8.10 -16.25
CA ARG A 188 -5.65 8.02 -14.82
C ARG A 188 -6.66 7.23 -13.97
N LYS A 189 -7.32 6.26 -14.59
CA LYS A 189 -8.31 5.36 -13.96
C LYS A 189 -7.90 3.92 -14.17
N LEU A 190 -8.46 3.02 -13.38
CA LEU A 190 -8.31 1.58 -13.63
C LEU A 190 -8.78 1.22 -15.03
N GLU A 191 -8.00 0.41 -15.75
CA GLU A 191 -8.31 -0.04 -17.10
C GLU A 191 -9.32 -1.18 -17.05
N THR A 192 -10.57 -0.88 -17.38
CA THR A 192 -11.69 -1.83 -17.29
C THR A 192 -11.44 -3.12 -18.07
N ALA A 193 -10.80 -3.02 -19.25
CA ALA A 193 -10.51 -4.19 -20.05
C ALA A 193 -9.53 -5.15 -19.37
N LEU A 194 -8.52 -4.62 -18.66
CA LEU A 194 -7.58 -5.44 -17.88
C LEU A 194 -8.25 -6.04 -16.64
N LEU A 195 -9.11 -5.29 -15.96
CA LEU A 195 -9.88 -5.82 -14.82
C LEU A 195 -10.78 -6.98 -15.25
N GLN A 196 -11.48 -6.86 -16.37
CA GLN A 196 -12.34 -7.92 -16.92
C GLN A 196 -11.56 -9.20 -17.21
N GLU A 197 -10.33 -9.09 -17.76
CA GLU A 197 -9.45 -10.24 -17.99
C GLU A 197 -9.07 -10.96 -16.67
N LEU A 198 -9.03 -10.22 -15.57
CA LEU A 198 -8.78 -10.75 -14.24
C LEU A 198 -10.05 -11.23 -13.50
N GLY A 199 -11.23 -11.02 -14.08
CA GLY A 199 -12.51 -11.29 -13.42
C GLY A 199 -12.81 -10.30 -12.29
N LEU A 200 -12.26 -9.09 -12.37
CA LEU A 200 -12.40 -8.02 -11.39
C LEU A 200 -13.22 -6.87 -11.96
N VAL A 201 -13.74 -6.03 -11.08
CA VAL A 201 -14.44 -4.79 -11.39
C VAL A 201 -13.84 -3.63 -10.60
N GLN A 202 -14.19 -2.39 -10.94
CA GLN A 202 -13.65 -1.21 -10.24
C GLN A 202 -14.02 -1.20 -8.76
N GLU A 203 -15.16 -1.75 -8.40
CA GLU A 203 -15.67 -1.87 -7.04
C GLU A 203 -14.81 -2.78 -6.14
N ASN A 204 -13.94 -3.63 -6.72
CA ASN A 204 -12.95 -4.39 -5.95
C ASN A 204 -11.80 -3.52 -5.43
N PHE A 205 -11.74 -2.25 -5.78
CA PHE A 205 -10.76 -1.29 -5.29
C PHE A 205 -11.43 -0.24 -4.42
N GLY A 206 -10.63 0.43 -3.59
CA GLY A 206 -11.11 1.55 -2.78
C GLY A 206 -11.38 2.81 -3.61
N ARG A 207 -11.90 3.85 -2.96
CA ARG A 207 -12.05 5.17 -3.57
C ARG A 207 -10.67 5.70 -4.01
N PHE A 208 -10.55 6.12 -5.27
CA PHE A 208 -9.32 6.73 -5.75
C PHE A 208 -9.02 8.03 -4.99
N VAL A 209 -7.76 8.15 -4.56
CA VAL A 209 -7.21 9.36 -3.94
C VAL A 209 -5.88 9.73 -4.59
N TYR A 210 -5.56 11.01 -4.53
CA TYR A 210 -4.30 11.56 -5.05
C TYR A 210 -3.47 12.14 -3.91
N PRO A 211 -2.14 12.28 -4.08
CA PRO A 211 -1.29 12.93 -3.09
C PRO A 211 -1.84 14.29 -2.65
N GLY A 212 -1.90 14.51 -1.33
CA GLY A 212 -2.50 15.69 -0.71
C GLY A 212 -3.96 15.52 -0.27
N GLU A 213 -4.66 14.48 -0.74
CA GLU A 213 -6.03 14.23 -0.32
C GLU A 213 -6.09 13.51 1.03
N ARG A 214 -7.12 13.81 1.80
CA ARG A 214 -7.36 13.15 3.07
C ARG A 214 -7.94 11.75 2.85
N VAL A 215 -7.29 10.74 3.43
CA VAL A 215 -7.78 9.36 3.51
C VAL A 215 -8.86 9.26 4.58
N GLY A 216 -8.52 9.60 5.82
CA GLY A 216 -9.41 9.54 6.97
C GLY A 216 -8.76 10.17 8.20
N VAL A 217 -9.21 9.79 9.38
CA VAL A 217 -8.60 10.13 10.68
C VAL A 217 -8.33 8.86 11.46
N LEU A 218 -7.41 8.91 12.41
CA LEU A 218 -7.15 7.78 13.30
C LEU A 218 -8.43 7.29 13.95
N THR A 219 -8.68 5.99 13.90
CA THR A 219 -9.80 5.34 14.58
C THR A 219 -9.72 5.54 16.09
N GLU A 220 -10.82 5.34 16.80
CA GLU A 220 -10.85 5.42 18.27
C GLU A 220 -9.88 4.42 18.89
N GLU A 221 -9.78 3.22 18.33
CA GLU A 221 -8.84 2.19 18.78
C GLU A 221 -7.39 2.67 18.66
N VAL A 222 -6.98 3.20 17.51
CA VAL A 222 -5.62 3.72 17.29
C VAL A 222 -5.33 4.90 18.22
N ARG A 223 -6.28 5.81 18.39
CA ARG A 223 -6.16 6.94 19.34
C ARG A 223 -5.93 6.45 20.78
N ARG A 224 -6.69 5.45 21.23
CA ARG A 224 -6.52 4.83 22.55
C ARG A 224 -5.15 4.17 22.70
N MET A 225 -4.67 3.45 21.66
CA MET A 225 -3.38 2.77 21.70
C MET A 225 -2.19 3.73 21.73
N THR A 226 -2.30 4.87 21.04
CA THR A 226 -1.18 5.80 20.82
C THR A 226 -1.20 7.02 21.76
N GLY A 227 -2.34 7.33 22.36
CA GLY A 227 -2.56 8.56 23.13
C GLY A 227 -2.75 9.81 22.27
N LEU A 228 -2.89 9.64 20.95
CA LEU A 228 -3.06 10.73 19.99
C LEU A 228 -4.54 11.13 19.84
N GLY A 229 -4.78 12.32 19.32
CA GLY A 229 -6.10 12.80 18.91
C GLY A 229 -6.56 12.24 17.56
N ALA A 230 -7.58 12.86 16.96
CA ALA A 230 -8.10 12.53 15.64
C ALA A 230 -7.18 13.07 14.52
N ILE A 231 -5.94 12.58 14.46
CA ILE A 231 -4.95 13.00 13.47
C ILE A 231 -5.37 12.52 12.08
N PRO A 232 -5.37 13.39 11.05
CA PRO A 232 -5.66 12.99 9.69
C PRO A 232 -4.53 12.14 9.09
N VAL A 233 -4.91 11.10 8.35
CA VAL A 233 -4.03 10.39 7.42
C VAL A 233 -4.23 11.01 6.04
N ILE A 234 -3.14 11.45 5.44
CA ILE A 234 -3.11 12.13 4.14
C ILE A 234 -2.46 11.17 3.13
N ALA A 235 -3.08 11.01 1.98
CA ALA A 235 -2.45 10.32 0.87
C ALA A 235 -1.19 11.09 0.45
N VAL A 236 -0.05 10.42 0.50
CA VAL A 236 1.21 10.90 -0.09
C VAL A 236 1.42 10.19 -1.42
N ALA A 237 2.54 10.42 -2.12
CA ALA A 237 2.92 9.53 -3.18
C ALA A 237 3.24 8.16 -2.55
N GLY A 238 2.26 7.24 -2.53
CA GLY A 238 2.31 5.99 -1.77
C GLY A 238 3.36 4.98 -2.26
N HIS A 239 3.95 5.21 -3.45
CA HIS A 239 5.07 4.45 -3.99
C HIS A 239 6.39 5.13 -3.64
N ASP A 240 7.31 4.43 -2.97
CA ASP A 240 8.60 4.93 -2.49
C ASP A 240 9.40 5.69 -3.55
N THR A 241 9.47 5.16 -4.77
CA THR A 241 10.14 5.80 -5.91
C THR A 241 9.45 7.11 -6.34
N ALA A 242 8.14 7.25 -6.14
CA ALA A 242 7.40 8.47 -6.43
C ALA A 242 7.47 9.49 -5.29
N SER A 243 7.78 9.03 -4.06
CA SER A 243 7.99 9.86 -2.87
C SER A 243 9.40 10.45 -2.80
N ALA A 244 10.39 9.83 -3.47
CA ALA A 244 11.82 10.17 -3.40
C ALA A 244 12.22 11.49 -4.10
#